data_d7718a47bd275aa37f3f2248888e3855
#
_entry.id   d7718a47bd275aa37f3f2248888e3855
#
_cell.length_a   1.000
_cell.length_b   1.000
_cell.length_c   1.000
_cell.angle_alpha   90.00
_cell.angle_beta   90.00
_cell.angle_gamma   90.00
#
_symmetry.space_group_name_H-M   'P 1'
#
loop_
_entity.id
_entity.type
_entity.pdbx_description
1 polymer ?
#
loop_
_entity_poly.entity_id
_entity_poly.type
_entity_poly.pdbx_seq_one_letter_code
_entity_poly.pdbx_strand_id
1 'polypeptide(L)'
;MDKKHLMRKAFDLAKKGKNLTGLNPMVGAIILKSRKIIGKGFHSQYGGPHAEVNAIADAESRGFNVKGSTLISSLEPCCHTHKKTPPCTDLLIEKGIKTLYYGSVDLNPKVKGKGIEKLEKNNIETIFVDYQDINDELNRGALNI
;
A
#
# COMPACT_ATOMS: atom_id res chain seq x y z
N MET A 1 -17.54 6.18 -2.77
CA MET A 1 -17.03 5.08 -3.59
C MET A 1 -16.97 3.81 -2.77
N ASP A 2 -17.33 2.70 -3.40
CA ASP A 2 -17.34 1.40 -2.73
C ASP A 2 -15.91 0.91 -2.43
N LYS A 3 -15.68 0.46 -1.20
CA LYS A 3 -14.39 -0.07 -0.75
C LYS A 3 -13.89 -1.24 -1.60
N LYS A 4 -14.81 -2.16 -1.97
CA LYS A 4 -14.47 -3.31 -2.80
C LYS A 4 -14.03 -2.89 -4.20
N HIS A 5 -14.70 -1.92 -4.77
CA HIS A 5 -14.37 -1.38 -6.09
C HIS A 5 -12.98 -0.72 -6.06
N LEU A 6 -12.71 0.07 -5.02
CA LEU A 6 -11.41 0.71 -4.86
C LEU A 6 -10.29 -0.33 -4.66
N MET A 7 -10.56 -1.37 -3.87
CA MET A 7 -9.57 -2.43 -3.65
C MET A 7 -9.29 -3.20 -4.94
N ARG A 8 -10.32 -3.47 -5.75
CA ARG A 8 -10.12 -4.09 -7.07
C ARG A 8 -9.21 -3.25 -7.95
N LYS A 9 -9.42 -1.92 -7.95
CA LYS A 9 -8.56 -1.00 -8.70
C LYS A 9 -7.12 -1.05 -8.20
N ALA A 10 -6.91 -1.17 -6.89
CA ALA A 10 -5.56 -1.30 -6.33
C ALA A 10 -4.89 -2.59 -6.82
N PHE A 11 -5.61 -3.70 -6.88
CA PHE A 11 -5.07 -4.95 -7.43
C PHE A 11 -4.81 -4.87 -8.93
N ASP A 12 -5.64 -4.15 -9.67
CA ASP A 12 -5.39 -3.94 -11.11
C ASP A 12 -4.09 -3.15 -11.32
N LEU A 13 -3.84 -2.17 -10.46
CA LEU A 13 -2.57 -1.44 -10.47
C LEU A 13 -1.40 -2.37 -10.10
N ALA A 14 -1.58 -3.24 -9.10
CA ALA A 14 -0.55 -4.20 -8.69
C ALA A 14 -0.08 -5.05 -9.85
N LYS A 15 -0.99 -5.50 -10.69
CA LYS A 15 -0.69 -6.34 -11.86
C LYS A 15 0.22 -5.66 -12.88
N LYS A 16 0.25 -4.33 -12.91
CA LYS A 16 1.15 -3.58 -13.79
C LYS A 16 2.62 -3.79 -13.42
N GLY A 17 2.91 -4.25 -12.21
CA GLY A 17 4.26 -4.59 -11.78
C GLY A 17 4.75 -5.96 -12.25
N LYS A 18 3.95 -6.70 -13.01
CA LYS A 18 4.32 -8.04 -13.50
C LYS A 18 5.65 -7.98 -14.25
N ASN A 19 6.57 -8.86 -13.86
CA ASN A 19 7.92 -8.96 -14.41
C ASN A 19 8.83 -7.77 -14.08
N LEU A 20 8.39 -6.84 -13.25
CA LEU A 20 9.17 -5.64 -12.86
C LEU A 20 9.68 -5.71 -11.43
N THR A 21 9.01 -6.46 -10.56
CA THR A 21 9.28 -6.43 -9.12
C THR A 21 10.23 -7.53 -8.64
N GLY A 22 10.69 -8.41 -9.55
CA GLY A 22 11.55 -9.52 -9.18
C GLY A 22 10.90 -10.39 -8.11
N LEU A 23 11.59 -10.60 -6.97
CA LEU A 23 11.08 -11.38 -5.86
C LEU A 23 10.13 -10.59 -4.95
N ASN A 24 10.07 -9.27 -5.09
CA ASN A 24 9.17 -8.45 -4.29
C ASN A 24 7.71 -8.68 -4.71
N PRO A 25 6.76 -8.55 -3.79
CA PRO A 25 5.35 -8.66 -4.17
C PRO A 25 4.92 -7.52 -5.08
N MET A 26 3.96 -7.81 -5.95
CA MET A 26 3.25 -6.80 -6.74
C MET A 26 2.23 -6.14 -5.83
N VAL A 27 2.29 -4.82 -5.71
CA VAL A 27 1.41 -4.04 -4.85
C VAL A 27 0.90 -2.83 -5.61
N GLY A 28 -0.36 -2.50 -5.40
CA GLY A 28 -0.98 -1.30 -5.93
C GLY A 28 -1.56 -0.45 -4.83
N ALA A 29 -1.57 0.86 -5.01
CA ALA A 29 -2.08 1.80 -4.04
C ALA A 29 -2.82 2.97 -4.70
N ILE A 30 -3.87 3.43 -4.02
CA ILE A 30 -4.69 4.55 -4.48
C ILE A 30 -4.89 5.49 -3.30
N ILE A 31 -4.83 6.80 -3.56
CA ILE A 31 -5.14 7.81 -2.55
C ILE A 31 -6.45 8.50 -2.90
N LEU A 32 -7.38 8.46 -1.94
CA LEU A 32 -8.71 9.05 -2.07
C LEU A 32 -8.85 10.21 -1.09
N LYS A 33 -9.33 11.35 -1.57
CA LYS A 33 -9.61 12.50 -0.72
C LYS A 33 -10.84 13.21 -1.26
N SER A 34 -11.81 13.50 -0.37
CA SER A 34 -13.06 14.17 -0.75
C SER A 34 -13.77 13.43 -1.91
N ARG A 35 -13.83 12.10 -1.82
CA ARG A 35 -14.46 11.22 -2.81
C ARG A 35 -13.81 11.25 -4.20
N LYS A 36 -12.57 11.74 -4.27
CA LYS A 36 -11.83 11.83 -5.52
C LYS A 36 -10.52 11.07 -5.39
N ILE A 37 -10.17 10.31 -6.43
CA ILE A 37 -8.86 9.67 -6.51
C ILE A 37 -7.84 10.74 -6.89
N ILE A 38 -6.90 11.02 -5.99
CA ILE A 38 -5.90 12.07 -6.21
C ILE A 38 -4.51 11.52 -6.50
N GLY A 39 -4.30 10.22 -6.32
CA GLY A 39 -3.00 9.60 -6.62
C GLY A 39 -3.14 8.10 -6.80
N LYS A 40 -2.27 7.53 -7.64
CA LYS A 40 -2.19 6.10 -7.90
C LYS A 40 -0.73 5.69 -8.01
N GLY A 41 -0.41 4.49 -7.55
CA GLY A 41 0.93 3.96 -7.67
C GLY A 41 0.95 2.44 -7.64
N PHE A 42 2.02 1.87 -8.16
CA PHE A 42 2.29 0.45 -8.03
C PHE A 42 3.80 0.25 -7.90
N HIS A 43 4.19 -0.89 -7.33
CA HIS A 43 5.60 -1.24 -7.22
C HIS A 43 6.11 -1.60 -8.62
N SER A 44 7.03 -0.80 -9.15
CA SER A 44 7.44 -0.87 -10.55
C SER A 44 8.89 -1.29 -10.77
N GLN A 45 9.64 -1.52 -9.68
CA GLN A 45 11.06 -1.86 -9.80
C GLN A 45 11.54 -2.60 -8.55
N TYR A 46 12.17 -3.75 -8.74
CA TYR A 46 12.76 -4.50 -7.63
C TYR A 46 13.72 -3.60 -6.83
N GLY A 47 13.52 -3.55 -5.51
CA GLY A 47 14.33 -2.70 -4.64
C GLY A 47 14.01 -1.21 -4.72
N GLY A 48 13.10 -0.80 -5.61
CA GLY A 48 12.70 0.59 -5.77
C GLY A 48 11.55 0.99 -4.84
N PRO A 49 11.00 2.20 -5.02
CA PRO A 49 9.92 2.70 -4.18
C PRO A 49 8.69 1.79 -4.25
N HIS A 50 8.04 1.59 -3.11
CA HIS A 50 6.81 0.81 -3.01
C HIS A 50 5.61 1.57 -3.56
N ALA A 51 4.49 0.87 -3.73
CA ALA A 51 3.27 1.43 -4.30
C ALA A 51 2.76 2.65 -3.54
N GLU A 52 2.82 2.63 -2.20
CA GLU A 52 2.35 3.72 -1.36
C GLU A 52 3.17 4.99 -1.59
N VAL A 53 4.49 4.84 -1.69
CA VAL A 53 5.41 5.96 -1.98
C VAL A 53 5.08 6.55 -3.34
N ASN A 54 4.88 5.70 -4.35
CA ASN A 54 4.57 6.13 -5.71
C ASN A 54 3.20 6.83 -5.77
N ALA A 55 2.20 6.33 -5.03
CA ALA A 55 0.88 6.95 -4.99
C ALA A 55 0.93 8.36 -4.36
N ILE A 56 1.69 8.51 -3.28
CA ILE A 56 1.86 9.81 -2.62
C ILE A 56 2.59 10.77 -3.56
N ALA A 57 3.66 10.31 -4.20
CA ALA A 57 4.40 11.14 -5.15
C ALA A 57 3.51 11.59 -6.32
N ASP A 58 2.66 10.69 -6.82
CA ASP A 58 1.71 11.01 -7.88
C ASP A 58 0.74 12.11 -7.46
N ALA A 59 0.14 11.97 -6.27
CA ALA A 59 -0.78 12.97 -5.73
C ALA A 59 -0.09 14.32 -5.56
N GLU A 60 1.10 14.33 -4.97
CA GLU A 60 1.85 15.56 -4.71
C GLU A 60 2.30 16.23 -6.01
N SER A 61 2.68 15.45 -7.02
CA SER A 61 3.06 16.00 -8.33
C SER A 61 1.89 16.71 -9.03
N ARG A 62 0.66 16.32 -8.68
CA ARG A 62 -0.55 16.95 -9.20
C ARG A 62 -1.01 18.15 -8.36
N GLY A 63 -0.25 18.52 -7.33
CA GLY A 63 -0.56 19.64 -6.47
C GLY A 63 -1.48 19.33 -5.29
N PHE A 64 -1.75 18.05 -5.01
CA PHE A 64 -2.62 17.68 -3.89
C PHE A 64 -1.85 17.49 -2.60
N ASN A 65 -2.48 17.89 -1.48
CA ASN A 65 -1.99 17.60 -0.15
C ASN A 65 -2.67 16.30 0.33
N VAL A 66 -1.87 15.29 0.66
CA VAL A 66 -2.39 13.97 1.05
C VAL A 66 -2.80 13.89 2.52
N LYS A 67 -2.54 14.93 3.32
CA LYS A 67 -2.94 14.96 4.73
C LYS A 67 -4.44 14.77 4.87
N GLY A 68 -4.85 13.85 5.75
CA GLY A 68 -6.26 13.57 5.98
C GLY A 68 -6.92 12.68 4.93
N SER A 69 -6.14 12.16 3.98
CA SER A 69 -6.67 11.30 2.92
C SER A 69 -6.80 9.85 3.35
N THR A 70 -7.42 9.05 2.50
CA THR A 70 -7.53 7.59 2.65
C THR A 70 -6.60 6.92 1.65
N LEU A 71 -5.79 5.99 2.14
CA LEU A 71 -4.95 5.14 1.30
C LEU A 71 -5.62 3.79 1.13
N ILE A 72 -5.71 3.31 -0.10
CA ILE A 72 -6.17 1.96 -0.42
C ILE A 72 -4.95 1.20 -0.93
N SER A 73 -4.52 0.17 -0.20
CA SER A 73 -3.35 -0.63 -0.58
C SER A 73 -3.73 -2.11 -0.70
N SER A 74 -3.24 -2.76 -1.74
CA SER A 74 -3.52 -4.19 -1.95
C SER A 74 -2.86 -5.08 -0.90
N LEU A 75 -1.78 -4.63 -0.28
CA LEU A 75 -1.04 -5.35 0.76
C LEU A 75 -0.78 -4.41 1.93
N GLU A 76 -0.74 -4.95 3.17
CA GLU A 76 -0.41 -4.11 4.32
C GLU A 76 0.93 -3.39 4.12
N PRO A 77 1.04 -2.12 4.50
CA PRO A 77 2.29 -1.37 4.35
C PRO A 77 3.42 -1.98 5.18
N CYS A 78 4.63 -1.98 4.63
CA CYS A 78 5.79 -2.54 5.29
C CYS A 78 6.21 -1.72 6.50
N CYS A 79 6.68 -2.41 7.53
CA CYS A 79 7.22 -1.79 8.75
C CYS A 79 8.69 -2.19 9.02
N HIS A 80 9.36 -2.76 8.02
CA HIS A 80 10.74 -3.21 8.15
C HIS A 80 11.72 -2.04 8.25
N THR A 81 12.64 -2.11 9.20
CA THR A 81 13.69 -1.10 9.40
C THR A 81 15.01 -1.47 8.75
N HIS A 82 15.12 -2.68 8.18
CA HIS A 82 16.38 -3.20 7.61
C HIS A 82 16.55 -2.93 6.12
N LYS A 83 15.62 -2.22 5.50
CA LYS A 83 15.68 -1.86 4.08
C LYS A 83 16.45 -0.55 3.91
N LYS A 84 17.00 -0.32 2.70
CA LYS A 84 17.67 0.93 2.35
C LYS A 84 16.72 2.13 2.42
N THR A 85 15.42 1.91 2.17
CA THR A 85 14.41 2.96 2.24
C THR A 85 13.66 2.87 3.57
N PRO A 86 13.16 4.00 4.11
CA PRO A 86 12.33 3.98 5.31
C PRO A 86 11.08 3.11 5.10
N PRO A 87 10.54 2.51 6.17
CA PRO A 87 9.29 1.76 6.07
C PRO A 87 8.15 2.62 5.55
N CYS A 88 7.25 2.03 4.75
CA CYS A 88 6.07 2.75 4.25
C CYS A 88 5.20 3.25 5.39
N THR A 89 5.11 2.51 6.51
CA THR A 89 4.34 2.94 7.68
C THR A 89 4.82 4.29 8.20
N ASP A 90 6.13 4.51 8.27
CA ASP A 90 6.68 5.79 8.73
C ASP A 90 6.26 6.94 7.80
N LEU A 91 6.28 6.70 6.49
CA LEU A 91 5.88 7.70 5.50
C LEU A 91 4.40 8.05 5.65
N LEU A 92 3.53 7.05 5.83
CA LEU A 92 2.10 7.28 5.98
C LEU A 92 1.79 8.12 7.23
N ILE A 93 2.49 7.85 8.33
CA ILE A 93 2.36 8.61 9.57
C ILE A 93 2.82 10.05 9.35
N GLU A 94 3.99 10.23 8.76
CA GLU A 94 4.56 11.55 8.48
C GLU A 94 3.66 12.40 7.59
N LYS A 95 3.09 11.78 6.57
CA LYS A 95 2.22 12.48 5.60
C LYS A 95 0.81 12.76 6.13
N GLY A 96 0.46 12.21 7.29
CA GLY A 96 -0.83 12.48 7.91
C GLY A 96 -2.01 11.74 7.25
N ILE A 97 -1.77 10.57 6.69
CA ILE A 97 -2.85 9.72 6.17
C ILE A 97 -3.81 9.40 7.32
N LYS A 98 -5.11 9.54 7.11
CA LYS A 98 -6.13 9.35 8.14
C LYS A 98 -6.62 7.91 8.22
N THR A 99 -6.84 7.28 7.09
CA THR A 99 -7.46 5.95 7.01
C THR A 99 -6.72 5.09 5.99
N LEU A 100 -6.54 3.81 6.34
CA LEU A 100 -5.98 2.81 5.44
C LEU A 100 -7.02 1.71 5.19
N TYR A 101 -7.30 1.41 3.93
CA TYR A 101 -7.97 0.19 3.53
C TYR A 101 -6.88 -0.73 2.99
N TYR A 102 -6.80 -1.96 3.53
CA TYR A 102 -5.80 -2.93 3.05
C TYR A 102 -6.49 -4.23 2.63
N GLY A 103 -6.01 -4.81 1.53
CA GLY A 103 -6.66 -5.97 0.91
C GLY A 103 -6.09 -7.31 1.36
N SER A 104 -4.90 -7.30 1.94
CA SER A 104 -4.21 -8.52 2.37
C SER A 104 -3.15 -8.19 3.39
N VAL A 105 -2.72 -9.23 4.12
CA VAL A 105 -1.60 -9.13 5.07
C VAL A 105 -0.43 -9.95 4.53
N ASP A 106 0.78 -9.61 4.98
CA ASP A 106 1.97 -10.35 4.64
C ASP A 106 1.90 -11.75 5.28
N LEU A 107 2.23 -12.79 4.52
CA LEU A 107 2.21 -14.16 5.02
C LEU A 107 3.41 -14.49 5.90
N ASN A 108 4.47 -13.68 5.87
CA ASN A 108 5.62 -13.88 6.73
C ASN A 108 5.23 -13.60 8.18
N PRO A 109 5.30 -14.60 9.10
CA PRO A 109 4.89 -14.41 10.50
C PRO A 109 5.65 -13.29 11.21
N LYS A 110 6.85 -12.95 10.76
CA LYS A 110 7.66 -11.89 11.37
C LYS A 110 7.11 -10.49 11.10
N VAL A 111 6.30 -10.33 10.06
CA VAL A 111 5.79 -9.02 9.64
C VAL A 111 4.27 -8.95 9.58
N LYS A 112 3.60 -10.09 9.56
CA LYS A 112 2.13 -10.16 9.46
C LYS A 112 1.45 -9.31 10.53
N GLY A 113 0.67 -8.34 10.10
CA GLY A 113 -0.10 -7.46 10.98
C GLY A 113 0.70 -6.40 11.70
N LYS A 114 2.03 -6.41 11.64
CA LYS A 114 2.87 -5.44 12.36
C LYS A 114 2.76 -4.03 11.80
N GLY A 115 2.63 -3.91 10.49
CA GLY A 115 2.41 -2.62 9.86
C GLY A 115 1.09 -2.01 10.29
N ILE A 116 0.03 -2.81 10.32
CA ILE A 116 -1.29 -2.39 10.75
C ILE A 116 -1.26 -1.94 12.21
N GLU A 117 -0.65 -2.73 13.09
CA GLU A 117 -0.52 -2.39 14.51
C GLU A 117 0.19 -1.05 14.70
N LYS A 118 1.28 -0.82 13.98
CA LYS A 118 2.03 0.44 14.07
C LYS A 118 1.18 1.64 13.64
N LEU A 119 0.42 1.49 12.56
CA LEU A 119 -0.46 2.55 12.08
C LEU A 119 -1.56 2.88 13.08
N GLU A 120 -2.18 1.84 13.66
CA GLU A 120 -3.23 2.03 14.66
C GLU A 120 -2.72 2.72 15.92
N LYS A 121 -1.50 2.41 16.36
CA LYS A 121 -0.85 3.08 17.47
C LYS A 121 -0.61 4.57 17.21
N ASN A 122 -0.57 4.96 15.94
CA ASN A 122 -0.38 6.34 15.51
C ASN A 122 -1.68 6.99 15.02
N ASN A 123 -2.82 6.47 15.49
CA ASN A 123 -4.15 7.03 15.25
C ASN A 123 -4.62 7.00 13.78
N ILE A 124 -4.09 6.08 12.99
CA ILE A 124 -4.59 5.84 11.64
C ILE A 124 -5.62 4.72 11.73
N GLU A 125 -6.83 4.99 11.26
CA GLU A 125 -7.89 3.98 11.18
C GLU A 125 -7.53 2.97 10.11
N THR A 126 -7.64 1.67 10.40
CA THR A 126 -7.34 0.62 9.44
C THR A 126 -8.56 -0.26 9.22
N ILE A 127 -8.86 -0.56 7.97
CA ILE A 127 -10.02 -1.36 7.57
C ILE A 127 -9.56 -2.44 6.60
N PHE A 128 -9.79 -3.70 6.98
CA PHE A 128 -9.48 -4.84 6.13
C PHE A 128 -10.60 -5.05 5.11
N VAL A 129 -10.25 -5.05 3.82
CA VAL A 129 -11.15 -5.37 2.72
C VAL A 129 -10.63 -6.66 2.11
N ASP A 130 -11.15 -7.80 2.52
CA ASP A 130 -10.57 -9.11 2.31
C ASP A 130 -10.42 -9.51 0.83
N TYR A 131 -9.21 -9.36 0.32
CA TYR A 131 -8.76 -9.84 -0.99
C TYR A 131 -7.54 -10.74 -0.80
N GLN A 132 -7.43 -11.40 0.36
CA GLN A 132 -6.26 -12.21 0.71
C GLN A 132 -5.98 -13.31 -0.31
N ASP A 133 -7.01 -14.03 -0.74
CA ASP A 133 -6.85 -15.12 -1.71
C ASP A 133 -6.32 -14.61 -3.06
N ILE A 134 -6.82 -13.46 -3.49
CA ILE A 134 -6.39 -12.84 -4.73
C ILE A 134 -4.93 -12.42 -4.64
N ASN A 135 -4.55 -11.81 -3.51
CA ASN A 135 -3.16 -11.42 -3.28
C ASN A 135 -2.23 -12.63 -3.23
N ASP A 136 -2.64 -13.69 -2.53
CA ASP A 136 -1.80 -14.87 -2.37
C ASP A 136 -1.53 -15.57 -3.70
N GLU A 137 -2.51 -15.58 -4.59
CA GLU A 137 -2.32 -16.13 -5.92
C GLU A 137 -1.45 -15.21 -6.78
N LEU A 138 -1.72 -13.91 -6.78
CA LEU A 138 -0.96 -12.93 -7.55
C LEU A 138 0.51 -12.91 -7.16
N ASN A 139 0.78 -13.01 -5.88
CA ASN A 139 2.12 -12.87 -5.32
C ASN A 139 2.74 -14.20 -4.84
N ARG A 140 2.31 -15.30 -5.44
CA ARG A 140 2.85 -16.62 -5.09
C ARG A 140 4.36 -16.63 -5.25
N GLY A 141 5.07 -17.01 -4.18
CA GLY A 141 6.53 -17.07 -4.19
C GLY A 141 7.24 -15.73 -3.98
N ALA A 142 6.51 -14.64 -3.88
CA ALA A 142 7.12 -13.33 -3.63
C ALA A 142 7.57 -13.21 -2.17
N LEU A 143 8.65 -12.45 -1.97
CA LEU A 143 9.21 -12.18 -0.64
C LEU A 143 9.19 -10.68 -0.40
N ASN A 144 8.68 -10.29 0.76
CA ASN A 144 8.72 -8.88 1.19
C ASN A 144 10.04 -8.65 1.94
N ILE A 145 11.07 -8.35 1.18
CA ILE A 145 12.43 -8.13 1.66
C ILE A 145 12.91 -6.71 1.35
#